data_890c4f502161742cd5adb7ddc5518321
#
_entry.id   890c4f502161742cd5adb7ddc5518321
#
_cell.length_a   1.000
_cell.length_b   1.000
_cell.length_c   1.000
_cell.angle_alpha   90.00
_cell.angle_beta   90.00
_cell.angle_gamma   90.00
#
_symmetry.space_group_name_H-M   'P 1'
#
loop_
_entity.id
_entity.type
_entity.pdbx_description
1 polymer ?
#
loop_
_entity_poly.entity_id
_entity_poly.type
_entity_poly.pdbx_seq_one_letter_code
_entity_poly.pdbx_strand_id
1 'polypeptide(L)'
;MLAYTYLEKGTFRLTDKPKPVLREPGDALVRVTLSSICTSDLHIKHGSVPRAVPGITVGHEMVGVVESVGPGVRTVRPGDRVSVNVETFCGECFFCRHGYVNNCTDPSGGWALGCRIDGGQAEYVRVPYADQGLTKIPESVTDRQALFAGDILATGFWAARIAEIGPEDTVLILGAGPTGICTLLCVLLKAPKRVIVCE
;
A
#
# COMPACT_ATOMS: atom_id res chain seq x y z
N MET A 1 -4.60 19.26 9.49
CA MET A 1 -5.12 17.90 9.60
C MET A 1 -4.26 17.08 10.56
N LEU A 2 -4.90 16.17 11.29
CA LEU A 2 -4.15 15.24 12.12
C LEU A 2 -3.40 14.22 11.25
N ALA A 3 -2.14 13.96 11.63
CA ALA A 3 -1.25 13.02 10.94
C ALA A 3 -0.28 12.36 11.92
N TYR A 4 -0.07 11.06 11.78
CA TYR A 4 0.92 10.33 12.56
C TYR A 4 2.27 10.41 11.86
N THR A 5 3.21 11.14 12.47
CA THR A 5 4.44 11.61 11.83
C THR A 5 5.67 10.94 12.43
N TYR A 6 6.55 10.47 11.56
CA TYR A 6 7.91 10.04 11.91
C TYR A 6 8.81 11.27 12.07
N LEU A 7 9.29 11.54 13.28
CA LEU A 7 10.16 12.69 13.57
C LEU A 7 11.63 12.28 13.49
N GLU A 8 11.97 11.20 14.15
CA GLU A 8 13.33 10.64 14.21
C GLU A 8 13.27 9.18 14.68
N LYS A 9 14.41 8.49 14.63
CA LYS A 9 14.51 7.12 15.14
C LYS A 9 13.94 7.01 16.56
N GLY A 10 13.00 6.10 16.74
CA GLY A 10 12.30 5.86 18.00
C GLY A 10 11.07 6.73 18.21
N THR A 11 10.86 7.79 17.42
CA THR A 11 9.83 8.80 17.72
C THR A 11 8.80 8.94 16.59
N PHE A 12 7.58 8.47 16.86
CA PHE A 12 6.38 8.80 16.08
C PHE A 12 5.47 9.65 16.96
N ARG A 13 4.83 10.68 16.38
CA ARG A 13 3.89 11.53 17.10
C ARG A 13 2.68 11.89 16.22
N LEU A 14 1.54 12.06 16.88
CA LEU A 14 0.40 12.75 16.28
C LEU A 14 0.73 14.23 16.18
N THR A 15 0.70 14.78 14.98
CA THR A 15 1.00 16.19 14.70
C THR A 15 -0.11 16.83 13.89
N ASP A 16 -0.19 18.15 13.94
CA ASP A 16 -1.03 18.90 13.02
C ASP A 16 -0.19 19.30 11.79
N LYS A 17 -0.63 18.84 10.62
CA LYS A 17 0.00 19.13 9.32
C LYS A 17 -0.98 19.87 8.40
N PRO A 18 -0.48 20.67 7.46
CA PRO A 18 -1.34 21.21 6.41
C PRO A 18 -1.96 20.06 5.60
N LYS A 19 -3.21 20.25 5.17
CA LYS A 19 -3.84 19.32 4.24
C LYS A 19 -3.03 19.28 2.94
N PRO A 20 -2.70 18.08 2.40
CA PRO A 20 -1.96 18.00 1.15
C PRO A 20 -2.75 18.56 -0.02
N VAL A 21 -2.04 19.03 -1.03
CA VAL A 21 -2.58 19.55 -2.29
C VAL A 21 -2.08 18.74 -3.47
N LEU A 22 -2.80 18.75 -4.57
CA LEU A 22 -2.33 18.20 -5.83
C LEU A 22 -1.08 18.97 -6.28
N ARG A 23 -0.05 18.27 -6.74
CA ARG A 23 1.22 18.84 -7.22
C ARG A 23 1.43 18.60 -8.71
N GLU A 24 1.00 17.43 -9.17
CA GLU A 24 1.18 16.97 -10.53
C GLU A 24 -0.16 16.64 -11.19
N PRO A 25 -0.26 16.68 -12.52
CA PRO A 25 -1.50 16.36 -13.24
C PRO A 25 -2.04 14.95 -12.96
N GLY A 26 -1.17 14.01 -12.63
CA GLY A 26 -1.51 12.60 -12.32
C GLY A 26 -1.83 12.32 -10.87
N ASP A 27 -1.90 13.33 -10.01
CA ASP A 27 -2.17 13.16 -8.58
C ASP A 27 -3.65 13.00 -8.26
N ALA A 28 -3.94 12.30 -7.17
CA ALA A 28 -5.24 12.38 -6.49
C ALA A 28 -5.06 12.76 -5.02
N LEU A 29 -6.03 13.46 -4.47
CA LEU A 29 -6.19 13.67 -3.04
C LEU A 29 -7.28 12.73 -2.54
N VAL A 30 -6.94 11.89 -1.57
CA VAL A 30 -7.82 10.91 -0.97
C VAL A 30 -8.08 11.29 0.49
N ARG A 31 -9.36 11.40 0.87
CA ARG A 31 -9.78 11.47 2.27
C ARG A 31 -9.79 10.05 2.82
N VAL A 32 -8.89 9.77 3.74
CA VAL A 32 -8.72 8.43 4.33
C VAL A 32 -9.90 8.09 5.22
N THR A 33 -10.50 6.92 5.02
CA THR A 33 -11.59 6.41 5.85
C THR A 33 -11.12 5.31 6.80
N LEU A 34 -10.08 4.57 6.41
CA LEU A 34 -9.46 3.54 7.23
C LEU A 34 -7.99 3.35 6.81
N SER A 35 -7.13 3.19 7.80
CA SER A 35 -5.71 2.87 7.62
C SER A 35 -5.29 1.80 8.62
N SER A 36 -4.27 1.01 8.30
CA SER A 36 -3.67 0.02 9.19
C SER A 36 -2.23 0.37 9.54
N ILE A 37 -1.75 -0.25 10.61
CA ILE A 37 -0.33 -0.21 11.00
C ILE A 37 0.32 -1.49 10.50
N CYS A 38 1.36 -1.35 9.71
CA CYS A 38 2.17 -2.45 9.22
C CYS A 38 3.45 -2.61 10.05
N THR A 39 4.02 -3.81 10.05
CA THR A 39 5.34 -4.06 10.65
C THR A 39 6.43 -3.16 10.04
N SER A 40 6.27 -2.79 8.77
CA SER A 40 7.18 -1.84 8.10
C SER A 40 7.22 -0.47 8.78
N ASP A 41 6.13 -0.01 9.38
CA ASP A 41 6.11 1.25 10.18
C ASP A 41 6.98 1.11 11.43
N LEU A 42 6.99 -0.08 12.07
CA LEU A 42 7.88 -0.38 13.19
C LEU A 42 9.35 -0.42 12.74
N HIS A 43 9.64 -0.94 11.55
CA HIS A 43 10.98 -0.92 10.98
C HIS A 43 11.47 0.53 10.74
N ILE A 44 10.60 1.42 10.26
CA ILE A 44 10.90 2.86 10.17
C ILE A 44 11.19 3.41 11.57
N LYS A 45 10.31 3.16 12.53
CA LYS A 45 10.48 3.61 13.92
C LYS A 45 11.83 3.18 14.51
N HIS A 46 12.24 1.94 14.29
CA HIS A 46 13.50 1.41 14.80
C HIS A 46 14.74 1.84 13.99
N GLY A 47 14.55 2.59 12.89
CA GLY A 47 15.63 3.07 12.03
C GLY A 47 16.23 1.99 11.13
N SER A 48 15.50 0.89 10.90
CA SER A 48 15.93 -0.20 10.01
C SER A 48 15.62 0.07 8.54
N VAL A 49 14.98 1.20 8.21
CA VAL A 49 14.69 1.65 6.86
C VAL A 49 15.47 2.94 6.57
N PRO A 50 16.69 2.86 6.03
CA PRO A 50 17.57 4.04 5.87
C PRO A 50 17.01 5.12 4.95
N ARG A 51 16.11 4.77 4.04
CA ARG A 51 15.47 5.69 3.09
C ARG A 51 14.25 6.43 3.66
N ALA A 52 13.80 6.09 4.86
CA ALA A 52 12.69 6.80 5.50
C ALA A 52 13.09 8.24 5.85
N VAL A 53 12.22 9.18 5.51
CA VAL A 53 12.50 10.61 5.65
C VAL A 53 11.84 11.15 6.92
N PRO A 54 12.60 11.77 7.86
CA PRO A 54 12.00 12.45 9.01
C PRO A 54 11.01 13.56 8.59
N GLY A 55 9.94 13.72 9.35
CA GLY A 55 8.87 14.68 9.09
C GLY A 55 7.73 14.18 8.21
N ILE A 56 7.84 12.98 7.63
CA ILE A 56 6.74 12.40 6.83
C ILE A 56 5.62 11.85 7.71
N THR A 57 4.41 11.86 7.17
CA THR A 57 3.30 11.05 7.67
C THR A 57 3.56 9.59 7.32
N VAL A 58 3.48 8.69 8.29
CA VAL A 58 3.66 7.24 8.07
C VAL A 58 2.39 6.57 7.54
N GLY A 59 2.48 5.26 7.27
CA GLY A 59 1.37 4.43 6.80
C GLY A 59 1.29 4.33 5.28
N HIS A 60 1.20 3.11 4.78
CA HIS A 60 1.15 2.79 3.36
C HIS A 60 -0.03 1.85 3.01
N GLU A 61 -0.81 1.45 4.01
CA GLU A 61 -2.04 0.66 3.84
C GLU A 61 -3.24 1.53 4.20
N MET A 62 -4.07 1.88 3.22
CA MET A 62 -5.25 2.71 3.44
C MET A 62 -6.29 2.55 2.36
N VAL A 63 -7.52 2.88 2.73
CA VAL A 63 -8.66 3.07 1.84
C VAL A 63 -9.29 4.43 2.13
N GLY A 64 -9.99 4.96 1.16
CA GLY A 64 -10.64 6.26 1.34
C GLY A 64 -11.57 6.63 0.20
N VAL A 65 -11.96 7.88 0.19
CA VAL A 65 -12.79 8.48 -0.84
C VAL A 65 -11.98 9.55 -1.56
N VAL A 66 -11.95 9.48 -2.87
CA VAL A 66 -11.30 10.50 -3.71
C VAL A 66 -11.99 11.83 -3.47
N GLU A 67 -11.24 12.85 -3.06
CA GLU A 67 -11.73 14.21 -2.86
C GLU A 67 -11.55 15.06 -4.11
N SER A 68 -10.36 14.99 -4.71
CA SER A 68 -10.04 15.71 -5.95
C SER A 68 -8.98 14.96 -6.73
N VAL A 69 -8.89 15.23 -8.03
CA VAL A 69 -7.93 14.65 -8.96
C VAL A 69 -7.30 15.72 -9.82
N GLY A 70 -6.07 15.48 -10.25
CA GLY A 70 -5.41 16.30 -11.25
C GLY A 70 -6.00 16.06 -12.65
N PRO A 71 -5.78 17.00 -13.60
CA PRO A 71 -6.37 16.94 -14.94
C PRO A 71 -5.90 15.76 -15.79
N GLY A 72 -4.84 15.06 -15.40
CA GLY A 72 -4.32 13.87 -16.08
C GLY A 72 -4.93 12.56 -15.63
N VAL A 73 -5.67 12.53 -14.51
CA VAL A 73 -6.27 11.32 -13.95
C VAL A 73 -7.53 10.93 -14.73
N ARG A 74 -7.65 9.65 -15.06
CA ARG A 74 -8.73 9.12 -15.92
C ARG A 74 -9.51 7.96 -15.30
N THR A 75 -8.92 7.20 -14.39
CA THR A 75 -9.49 5.95 -13.85
C THR A 75 -10.42 6.17 -12.66
N VAL A 76 -10.22 7.25 -11.92
CA VAL A 76 -11.00 7.62 -10.73
C VAL A 76 -11.49 9.06 -10.79
N ARG A 77 -12.53 9.37 -10.00
CA ARG A 77 -13.12 10.71 -9.91
C ARG A 77 -13.52 11.01 -8.46
N PRO A 78 -13.73 12.30 -8.11
CA PRO A 78 -14.23 12.68 -6.79
C PRO A 78 -15.50 11.90 -6.42
N GLY A 79 -15.53 11.39 -5.18
CA GLY A 79 -16.58 10.52 -4.64
C GLY A 79 -16.34 9.01 -4.80
N ASP A 80 -15.42 8.58 -5.64
CA ASP A 80 -15.09 7.14 -5.75
C ASP A 80 -14.44 6.63 -4.45
N ARG A 81 -14.89 5.47 -3.97
CA ARG A 81 -14.22 4.71 -2.92
C ARG A 81 -13.04 3.95 -3.51
N VAL A 82 -11.87 4.09 -2.90
CA VAL A 82 -10.64 3.54 -3.45
C VAL A 82 -9.77 2.85 -2.40
N SER A 83 -9.13 1.76 -2.81
CA SER A 83 -7.95 1.20 -2.15
C SER A 83 -6.70 1.83 -2.75
N VAL A 84 -5.76 2.21 -1.90
CA VAL A 84 -4.48 2.79 -2.31
C VAL A 84 -3.44 1.69 -2.39
N ASN A 85 -2.73 1.60 -3.51
CA ASN A 85 -1.63 0.67 -3.69
C ASN A 85 -0.41 1.18 -2.89
N VAL A 86 0.22 0.29 -2.14
CA VAL A 86 1.46 0.60 -1.39
C VAL A 86 2.58 1.08 -2.33
N GLU A 87 2.67 0.49 -3.51
CA GLU A 87 3.61 0.87 -4.54
C GLU A 87 2.99 1.91 -5.47
N THR A 88 3.55 3.11 -5.48
CA THR A 88 3.30 4.12 -6.51
C THR A 88 4.33 3.96 -7.62
N PHE A 89 3.99 4.24 -8.89
CA PHE A 89 4.94 4.05 -9.98
C PHE A 89 4.57 4.86 -11.23
N CYS A 90 5.59 5.31 -11.96
CA CYS A 90 5.40 6.19 -13.11
C CYS A 90 4.81 5.48 -14.35
N GLY A 91 4.92 4.15 -14.46
CA GLY A 91 4.46 3.39 -15.62
C GLY A 91 5.38 3.44 -16.84
N GLU A 92 6.40 4.31 -16.88
CA GLU A 92 7.18 4.63 -18.08
C GLU A 92 8.65 4.19 -18.02
N CYS A 93 9.24 4.09 -16.82
CA CYS A 93 10.65 3.71 -16.69
C CYS A 93 10.87 2.24 -17.07
N PHE A 94 12.13 1.87 -17.25
CA PHE A 94 12.51 0.50 -17.60
C PHE A 94 11.85 -0.55 -16.69
N PHE A 95 11.93 -0.36 -15.38
CA PHE A 95 11.38 -1.32 -14.43
C PHE A 95 9.86 -1.42 -14.51
N CYS A 96 9.16 -0.29 -14.60
CA CYS A 96 7.70 -0.28 -14.73
C CYS A 96 7.22 -1.01 -15.98
N ARG A 97 7.87 -0.77 -17.13
CA ARG A 97 7.54 -1.42 -18.41
C ARG A 97 7.78 -2.94 -18.40
N HIS A 98 8.66 -3.43 -17.52
CA HIS A 98 8.96 -4.85 -17.37
C HIS A 98 8.24 -5.52 -16.17
N GLY A 99 7.30 -4.80 -15.52
CA GLY A 99 6.50 -5.35 -14.41
C GLY A 99 7.18 -5.31 -13.03
N TYR A 100 8.35 -4.68 -12.91
CA TYR A 100 9.08 -4.52 -11.64
C TYR A 100 8.80 -3.15 -11.02
N VAL A 101 7.53 -2.84 -10.79
CA VAL A 101 7.08 -1.50 -10.36
C VAL A 101 7.66 -1.05 -9.02
N ASN A 102 7.98 -2.00 -8.14
CA ASN A 102 8.67 -1.75 -6.86
C ASN A 102 10.08 -1.14 -7.05
N ASN A 103 10.68 -1.32 -8.21
CA ASN A 103 11.98 -0.75 -8.59
C ASN A 103 11.85 0.52 -9.44
N CYS A 104 10.69 1.16 -9.44
CA CYS A 104 10.48 2.41 -10.17
C CYS A 104 11.55 3.44 -9.80
N THR A 105 12.16 4.07 -10.81
CA THR A 105 13.25 5.03 -10.64
C THR A 105 12.77 6.45 -10.33
N ASP A 106 11.48 6.71 -10.41
CA ASP A 106 10.91 8.00 -10.03
C ASP A 106 11.04 8.23 -8.50
N PRO A 107 11.33 9.46 -8.04
CA PRO A 107 11.43 9.77 -6.61
C PRO A 107 10.15 9.45 -5.81
N SER A 108 8.98 9.52 -6.44
CA SER A 108 7.69 9.16 -5.85
C SER A 108 7.27 7.72 -6.15
N GLY A 109 8.16 6.91 -6.76
CA GLY A 109 7.88 5.53 -7.17
C GLY A 109 8.39 4.48 -6.20
N GLY A 110 7.94 3.23 -6.36
CA GLY A 110 8.21 2.14 -5.43
C GLY A 110 7.51 2.37 -4.10
N TRP A 111 8.02 1.80 -3.02
CA TRP A 111 7.49 2.11 -1.68
C TRP A 111 7.87 3.54 -1.27
N ALA A 112 7.07 4.51 -1.71
CA ALA A 112 7.25 5.93 -1.41
C ALA A 112 6.28 6.42 -0.32
N LEU A 113 5.00 6.07 -0.40
CA LEU A 113 3.98 6.45 0.59
C LEU A 113 4.35 5.94 1.98
N GLY A 114 4.31 6.83 2.96
CA GLY A 114 4.64 6.52 4.36
C GLY A 114 6.11 6.21 4.63
N CYS A 115 6.99 6.39 3.63
CA CYS A 115 8.43 6.15 3.74
C CYS A 115 9.26 7.35 3.27
N ARG A 116 9.05 7.84 2.06
CA ARG A 116 9.78 8.97 1.46
C ARG A 116 8.88 10.17 1.20
N ILE A 117 7.59 9.94 1.06
CA ILE A 117 6.55 10.97 0.95
C ILE A 117 5.46 10.67 1.98
N ASP A 118 4.62 11.65 2.28
CA ASP A 118 3.53 11.51 3.24
C ASP A 118 2.61 10.33 2.88
N GLY A 119 2.30 9.51 3.88
CA GLY A 119 1.43 8.34 3.81
C GLY A 119 0.03 8.58 4.36
N GLY A 120 -0.69 7.50 4.65
CA GLY A 120 -2.12 7.49 4.93
C GLY A 120 -2.52 7.32 6.39
N GLN A 121 -1.58 7.34 7.36
CA GLN A 121 -1.98 7.48 8.78
C GLN A 121 -2.25 8.95 9.09
N ALA A 122 -3.20 9.53 8.36
CA ALA A 122 -3.69 10.90 8.44
C ALA A 122 -5.12 10.99 7.90
N GLU A 123 -5.74 12.16 8.03
CA GLU A 123 -7.08 12.42 7.48
C GLU A 123 -7.09 12.47 5.95
N TYR A 124 -5.98 12.88 5.33
CA TYR A 124 -5.83 12.99 3.87
C TYR A 124 -4.45 12.56 3.42
N VAL A 125 -4.39 11.97 2.23
CA VAL A 125 -3.15 11.60 1.55
C VAL A 125 -3.17 12.04 0.09
N ARG A 126 -2.04 12.56 -0.40
CA ARG A 126 -1.80 12.77 -1.83
C ARG A 126 -1.21 11.50 -2.43
N VAL A 127 -1.86 10.94 -3.42
CA VAL A 127 -1.41 9.75 -4.13
C VAL A 127 -0.88 10.17 -5.50
N PRO A 128 0.41 10.08 -5.76
CA PRO A 128 0.98 10.31 -7.09
C PRO A 128 0.61 9.16 -8.03
N TYR A 129 0.59 9.44 -9.34
CA TYR A 129 0.26 8.42 -10.35
C TYR A 129 -1.06 7.71 -10.05
N ALA A 130 -2.11 8.48 -9.79
CA ALA A 130 -3.39 7.98 -9.28
C ALA A 130 -4.02 6.89 -10.16
N ASP A 131 -3.82 6.93 -11.47
CA ASP A 131 -4.33 5.92 -12.40
C ASP A 131 -3.72 4.53 -12.16
N GLN A 132 -2.50 4.45 -11.60
CA GLN A 132 -1.81 3.23 -11.20
C GLN A 132 -1.93 2.97 -9.69
N GLY A 133 -1.99 4.04 -8.90
CA GLY A 133 -1.97 4.00 -7.44
C GLY A 133 -3.33 3.75 -6.78
N LEU A 134 -4.44 3.88 -7.51
CA LEU A 134 -5.79 3.78 -6.97
C LEU A 134 -6.62 2.71 -7.69
N THR A 135 -7.30 1.88 -6.90
CA THR A 135 -8.27 0.89 -7.40
C THR A 135 -9.63 1.16 -6.79
N LYS A 136 -10.67 1.28 -7.64
CA LYS A 136 -12.05 1.45 -7.15
C LYS A 136 -12.49 0.22 -6.35
N ILE A 137 -13.08 0.47 -5.20
CA ILE A 137 -13.63 -0.58 -4.35
C ILE A 137 -15.05 -0.91 -4.86
N PRO A 138 -15.34 -2.16 -5.24
CA PRO A 138 -16.69 -2.59 -5.60
C PRO A 138 -17.69 -2.31 -4.46
N GLU A 139 -18.95 -2.06 -4.79
CA GLU A 139 -19.99 -1.79 -3.79
C GLU A 139 -20.19 -2.95 -2.80
N SER A 140 -20.01 -4.18 -3.27
CA SER A 140 -20.11 -5.40 -2.45
C SER A 140 -18.95 -5.60 -1.48
N VAL A 141 -17.87 -4.81 -1.59
CA VAL A 141 -16.66 -4.92 -0.76
C VAL A 141 -16.64 -3.79 0.25
N THR A 142 -16.48 -4.13 1.52
CA THR A 142 -16.35 -3.16 2.61
C THR A 142 -14.95 -2.55 2.65
N ASP A 143 -14.79 -1.37 3.27
CA ASP A 143 -13.49 -0.74 3.48
C ASP A 143 -12.52 -1.65 4.25
N ARG A 144 -13.02 -2.43 5.24
CA ARG A 144 -12.20 -3.39 6.00
C ARG A 144 -11.65 -4.52 5.13
N GLN A 145 -12.44 -5.02 4.19
CA GLN A 145 -11.98 -6.05 3.25
C GLN A 145 -11.00 -5.48 2.23
N ALA A 146 -11.29 -4.27 1.71
CA ALA A 146 -10.46 -3.61 0.72
C ALA A 146 -9.10 -3.13 1.27
N LEU A 147 -9.03 -2.82 2.58
CA LEU A 147 -7.83 -2.30 3.22
C LEU A 147 -6.60 -3.19 2.98
N PHE A 148 -6.79 -4.51 3.06
CA PHE A 148 -5.70 -5.46 2.89
C PHE A 148 -5.26 -5.67 1.43
N ALA A 149 -6.08 -5.24 0.47
CA ALA A 149 -5.81 -5.47 -0.96
C ALA A 149 -4.64 -4.62 -1.47
N GLY A 150 -4.39 -3.46 -0.88
CA GLY A 150 -3.35 -2.52 -1.31
C GLY A 150 -1.92 -3.00 -1.05
N ASP A 151 -1.70 -3.86 -0.07
CA ASP A 151 -0.37 -4.37 0.29
C ASP A 151 -0.39 -5.86 0.68
N ILE A 152 -0.84 -6.17 1.89
CA ILE A 152 -0.59 -7.46 2.56
C ILE A 152 -1.25 -8.64 1.83
N LEU A 153 -2.46 -8.47 1.30
CA LEU A 153 -3.13 -9.50 0.50
C LEU A 153 -2.48 -9.63 -0.87
N ALA A 154 -2.09 -8.50 -1.51
CA ALA A 154 -1.35 -8.51 -2.76
C ALA A 154 0.02 -9.21 -2.60
N THR A 155 0.70 -8.99 -1.48
CA THR A 155 1.95 -9.67 -1.11
C THR A 155 1.73 -11.19 -0.99
N GLY A 156 0.68 -11.63 -0.30
CA GLY A 156 0.32 -13.04 -0.18
C GLY A 156 -0.06 -13.67 -1.53
N PHE A 157 -0.78 -12.93 -2.36
CA PHE A 157 -1.12 -13.38 -3.72
C PHE A 157 0.13 -13.52 -4.60
N TRP A 158 1.06 -12.59 -4.52
CA TRP A 158 2.33 -12.67 -5.24
C TRP A 158 3.15 -13.89 -4.79
N ALA A 159 3.26 -14.13 -3.48
CA ALA A 159 3.95 -15.31 -2.95
C ALA A 159 3.34 -16.61 -3.48
N ALA A 160 2.01 -16.75 -3.45
CA ALA A 160 1.31 -17.91 -3.99
C ALA A 160 1.48 -18.07 -5.52
N ARG A 161 1.65 -16.94 -6.24
CA ARG A 161 1.85 -16.94 -7.70
C ARG A 161 3.25 -17.44 -8.08
N ILE A 162 4.29 -16.90 -7.44
CA ILE A 162 5.69 -17.27 -7.76
C ILE A 162 6.08 -18.66 -7.29
N ALA A 163 5.33 -19.22 -6.32
CA ALA A 163 5.54 -20.60 -5.85
C ALA A 163 5.01 -21.65 -6.84
N GLU A 164 4.32 -21.26 -7.92
CA GLU A 164 3.82 -22.15 -8.99
C GLU A 164 3.07 -23.37 -8.47
N ILE A 165 2.25 -23.18 -7.44
CA ILE A 165 1.58 -24.24 -6.67
C ILE A 165 0.60 -25.02 -7.54
N GLY A 166 0.74 -26.35 -7.51
CA GLY A 166 -0.15 -27.33 -8.15
C GLY A 166 -0.99 -28.15 -7.16
N PRO A 167 -1.93 -28.96 -7.65
CA PRO A 167 -2.88 -29.73 -6.82
C PRO A 167 -2.23 -30.88 -6.03
N GLU A 168 -1.04 -31.34 -6.44
CA GLU A 168 -0.31 -32.42 -5.75
C GLU A 168 0.69 -31.91 -4.70
N ASP A 169 0.86 -30.60 -4.60
CA ASP A 169 1.86 -30.01 -3.74
C ASP A 169 1.43 -29.97 -2.28
N THR A 170 2.43 -30.08 -1.41
CA THR A 170 2.33 -29.73 0.01
C THR A 170 3.06 -28.40 0.24
N VAL A 171 2.32 -27.39 0.63
CA VAL A 171 2.84 -26.05 0.86
C VAL A 171 3.11 -25.83 2.35
N LEU A 172 4.31 -25.36 2.68
CA LEU A 172 4.67 -24.96 4.03
C LEU A 172 4.75 -23.42 4.10
N ILE A 173 4.02 -22.82 5.03
CA ILE A 173 4.08 -21.39 5.34
C ILE A 173 4.72 -21.23 6.72
N LEU A 174 5.80 -20.48 6.79
CA LEU A 174 6.50 -20.16 8.03
C LEU A 174 6.05 -18.79 8.53
N GLY A 175 5.38 -18.77 9.68
CA GLY A 175 4.75 -17.60 10.29
C GLY A 175 3.25 -17.53 10.03
N ALA A 176 2.45 -17.43 11.11
CA ALA A 176 0.99 -17.22 11.06
C ALA A 176 0.60 -15.76 11.35
N GLY A 177 1.53 -14.83 11.20
CA GLY A 177 1.24 -13.39 11.26
C GLY A 177 0.37 -12.92 10.08
N PRO A 178 0.00 -11.64 10.01
CA PRO A 178 -0.92 -11.12 9.00
C PRO A 178 -0.53 -11.48 7.55
N THR A 179 0.76 -11.37 7.20
CA THR A 179 1.25 -11.75 5.87
C THR A 179 1.11 -13.26 5.61
N GLY A 180 1.43 -14.10 6.61
CA GLY A 180 1.27 -15.55 6.49
C GLY A 180 -0.18 -15.97 6.30
N ILE A 181 -1.11 -15.35 7.03
CA ILE A 181 -2.56 -15.59 6.87
C ILE A 181 -3.05 -15.14 5.49
N CYS A 182 -2.64 -13.97 5.01
CA CYS A 182 -2.99 -13.53 3.65
C CYS A 182 -2.39 -14.45 2.58
N THR A 183 -1.16 -14.94 2.79
CA THR A 183 -0.52 -15.94 1.92
C THR A 183 -1.32 -17.24 1.94
N LEU A 184 -1.74 -17.73 3.11
CA LEU A 184 -2.58 -18.93 3.25
C LEU A 184 -3.88 -18.79 2.44
N LEU A 185 -4.59 -17.67 2.56
CA LEU A 185 -5.82 -17.41 1.80
C LEU A 185 -5.56 -17.50 0.29
N CYS A 186 -4.46 -16.95 -0.19
CA CYS A 186 -4.11 -16.96 -1.62
C CYS A 186 -3.62 -18.35 -2.08
N VAL A 187 -2.90 -19.08 -1.24
CA VAL A 187 -2.46 -20.47 -1.50
C VAL A 187 -3.68 -21.39 -1.65
N LEU A 188 -4.69 -21.24 -0.80
CA LEU A 188 -5.92 -22.05 -0.86
C LEU A 188 -6.68 -21.89 -2.19
N LEU A 189 -6.55 -20.73 -2.86
CA LEU A 189 -7.13 -20.53 -4.21
C LEU A 189 -6.47 -21.41 -5.28
N LYS A 190 -5.29 -21.96 -5.01
CA LYS A 190 -4.58 -22.88 -5.91
C LYS A 190 -4.95 -24.34 -5.67
N ALA A 191 -5.77 -24.62 -4.65
CA ALA A 191 -6.22 -25.97 -4.26
C ALA A 191 -5.08 -26.99 -4.13
N PRO A 192 -4.02 -26.74 -3.35
CA PRO A 192 -2.95 -27.69 -3.15
C PRO A 192 -3.44 -28.91 -2.36
N LYS A 193 -2.70 -30.01 -2.44
CA LYS A 193 -3.00 -31.24 -1.70
C LYS A 193 -3.02 -31.02 -0.17
N ARG A 194 -2.10 -30.19 0.34
CA ARG A 194 -1.98 -29.87 1.77
C ARG A 194 -1.34 -28.52 1.98
N VAL A 195 -1.79 -27.80 3.01
CA VAL A 195 -1.10 -26.62 3.52
C VAL A 195 -0.76 -26.85 4.99
N ILE A 196 0.47 -26.53 5.36
CA ILE A 196 0.98 -26.57 6.74
C ILE A 196 1.41 -25.14 7.08
N VAL A 197 0.91 -24.61 8.20
CA VAL A 197 1.33 -23.32 8.73
C VAL A 197 2.05 -23.55 10.04
N CYS A 198 3.25 -23.00 10.16
CA CYS A 198 4.07 -23.07 11.36
C CYS A 198 4.20 -21.67 11.96
N GLU A 199 3.93 -21.53 13.27
CA GLU A 199 4.17 -20.32 14.05
C GLU A 199 5.33 -20.51 15.02
#